data_b5ca137085a9588b810a6e9424455acb
#
_entry.id   b5ca137085a9588b810a6e9424455acb
#
_cell.length_a   1.000
_cell.length_b   1.000
_cell.length_c   1.000
_cell.angle_alpha   90.00
_cell.angle_beta   90.00
_cell.angle_gamma   90.00
#
_symmetry.space_group_name_H-M   'P 1'
#
loop_
_entity.id
_entity.type
_entity.pdbx_description
1 polymer ?
#
loop_
_entity_poly.entity_id
_entity_poly.type
_entity_poly.pdbx_seq_one_letter_code
_entity_poly.pdbx_strand_id
1 'polypeptide(L)'
;MILLADSGSTKTDWCVADGAAEICRIATHGTNPFFQSADEIAREVDGGLLPQLGNRPIEQIRFYGAGCAFPDKIAVIRDVLAARFTAADIEVG
;
A
#
# COMPACT_ATOMS: atom_id res chain seq x y z
N MET A 1 8.33 11.82 -1.98
CA MET A 1 8.44 10.87 -0.85
C MET A 1 8.16 9.45 -1.37
N ILE A 2 8.69 8.47 -0.69
CA ILE A 2 8.44 7.06 -0.97
C ILE A 2 7.54 6.47 0.11
N LEU A 3 6.60 5.62 -0.30
CA LEU A 3 5.74 4.86 0.60
C LEU A 3 6.16 3.40 0.54
N LEU A 4 6.56 2.87 1.68
CA LEU A 4 6.96 1.48 1.84
C LEU A 4 5.89 0.74 2.63
N ALA A 5 5.53 -0.46 2.21
CA ALA A 5 4.55 -1.27 2.90
C ALA A 5 5.05 -2.69 3.10
N ASP A 6 4.82 -3.20 4.30
CA ASP A 6 5.00 -4.59 4.67
C ASP A 6 3.66 -5.11 5.18
N SER A 7 3.00 -5.95 4.38
CA SER A 7 1.64 -6.39 4.65
C SER A 7 1.61 -7.86 5.01
N GLY A 8 1.21 -8.14 6.24
CA GLY A 8 0.90 -9.49 6.70
C GLY A 8 -0.59 -9.78 6.63
N SER A 9 -1.00 -10.95 7.14
CA SER A 9 -2.41 -11.37 7.14
C SER A 9 -3.27 -10.55 8.10
N THR A 10 -2.67 -9.99 9.15
CA THR A 10 -3.40 -9.28 10.21
C THR A 10 -3.19 -7.77 10.19
N LYS A 11 -2.04 -7.31 9.73
CA LYS A 11 -1.76 -5.87 9.67
C LYS A 11 -0.83 -5.53 8.51
N THR A 12 -0.90 -4.27 8.09
CA THR A 12 0.04 -3.66 7.14
C THR A 12 0.76 -2.52 7.85
N ASP A 13 2.07 -2.55 7.81
CA ASP A 13 2.91 -1.43 8.27
C ASP A 13 3.31 -0.59 7.06
N TRP A 14 2.93 0.69 7.10
CA TRP A 14 3.28 1.66 6.08
C TRP A 14 4.30 2.64 6.64
N CYS A 15 5.33 2.91 5.86
CA CYS A 15 6.37 3.88 6.22
C CYS A 15 6.47 4.93 5.11
N VAL A 16 6.33 6.20 5.49
CA VAL A 16 6.59 7.31 4.59
C VAL A 16 8.01 7.79 4.83
N ALA A 17 8.82 7.83 3.78
CA ALA A 17 10.21 8.25 3.86
C ALA A 17 10.52 9.32 2.82
N ASP A 18 11.44 10.22 3.16
CA ASP A 18 11.97 11.24 2.26
C ASP A 18 13.50 11.14 2.28
N GLY A 19 14.06 10.60 1.20
CA GLY A 19 15.47 10.25 1.18
C GLY A 19 15.78 9.17 2.22
N ALA A 20 16.73 9.44 3.12
CA ALA A 20 17.09 8.54 4.21
C ALA A 20 16.26 8.77 5.49
N ALA A 21 15.39 9.78 5.50
CA ALA A 21 14.62 10.14 6.68
C ALA A 21 13.25 9.47 6.68
N GLU A 22 12.92 8.79 7.79
CA GLU A 22 11.58 8.29 8.02
C GLU A 22 10.70 9.44 8.52
N ILE A 23 9.62 9.74 7.79
CA ILE A 23 8.71 10.84 8.13
C ILE A 23 7.64 10.38 9.11
N CYS A 24 6.96 9.27 8.81
CA CYS A 24 5.95 8.71 9.71
C CYS A 24 5.69 7.23 9.39
N ARG A 25 5.05 6.56 10.35
CA ARG A 25 4.56 5.21 10.20
C ARG A 25 3.06 5.17 10.42
N ILE A 26 2.38 4.34 9.61
CA ILE A 26 0.94 4.16 9.66
C ILE A 26 0.69 2.66 9.70
N ALA A 27 -0.23 2.24 10.56
CA ALA A 27 -0.67 0.85 10.60
C ALA A 27 -2.11 0.73 10.15
N THR A 28 -2.38 -0.21 9.27
CA THR A 28 -3.71 -0.58 8.83
C THR A 28 -3.92 -2.08 9.02
N HIS A 29 -5.14 -2.56 8.77
CA HIS A 29 -5.38 -3.99 8.75
C HIS A 29 -4.61 -4.64 7.59
N GLY A 30 -4.38 -5.94 7.68
CA GLY A 30 -3.70 -6.69 6.65
C GLY A 30 -4.46 -6.69 5.33
N THR A 31 -3.72 -6.68 4.23
CA THR A 31 -4.28 -6.77 2.89
C THR A 31 -3.73 -8.04 2.23
N ASN A 32 -4.61 -8.99 1.96
CA ASN A 32 -4.22 -10.24 1.32
C ASN A 32 -5.17 -10.54 0.15
N PRO A 33 -4.69 -10.43 -1.10
CA PRO A 33 -5.54 -10.59 -2.27
C PRO A 33 -6.06 -12.02 -2.49
N PHE A 34 -5.56 -13.01 -1.75
CA PHE A 34 -6.15 -14.35 -1.75
C PHE A 34 -7.48 -14.42 -0.99
N PHE A 35 -7.64 -13.58 0.04
CA PHE A 35 -8.80 -13.62 0.94
C PHE A 35 -9.67 -12.39 0.86
N GLN A 36 -9.21 -11.35 0.17
CA GLN A 36 -9.91 -10.08 0.05
C GLN A 36 -10.09 -9.69 -1.41
N SER A 37 -11.25 -9.11 -1.72
CA SER A 37 -11.50 -8.51 -3.02
C SER A 37 -10.76 -7.18 -3.17
N ALA A 38 -10.66 -6.70 -4.41
CA ALA A 38 -10.12 -5.37 -4.68
C ALA A 38 -10.89 -4.28 -3.93
N ASP A 39 -12.22 -4.40 -3.83
CA ASP A 39 -13.05 -3.43 -3.12
C ASP A 39 -12.77 -3.42 -1.62
N GLU A 40 -12.54 -4.57 -1.01
CA GLU A 40 -12.19 -4.66 0.40
C GLU A 40 -10.83 -4.02 0.69
N ILE A 41 -9.83 -4.29 -0.17
CA ILE A 41 -8.50 -3.69 -0.07
C ILE A 41 -8.59 -2.19 -0.28
N ALA A 42 -9.36 -1.74 -1.27
CA ALA A 42 -9.58 -0.33 -1.54
C ALA A 42 -10.18 0.42 -0.35
N ARG A 43 -11.16 -0.19 0.32
CA ARG A 43 -11.76 0.40 1.52
C ARG A 43 -10.77 0.55 2.66
N GLU A 44 -9.87 -0.42 2.84
CA GLU A 44 -8.83 -0.33 3.87
C GLU A 44 -7.84 0.80 3.55
N VAL A 45 -7.45 0.94 2.29
CA VAL A 45 -6.57 2.04 1.87
C VAL A 45 -7.25 3.38 2.05
N ASP A 46 -8.49 3.51 1.62
CA ASP A 46 -9.24 4.78 1.70
C ASP A 46 -9.55 5.19 3.14
N GLY A 47 -9.88 4.23 4.00
CA GLY A 47 -10.26 4.51 5.37
C GLY A 47 -9.12 4.50 6.38
N GLY A 48 -8.08 3.70 6.14
CA GLY A 48 -6.97 3.51 7.08
C GLY A 48 -5.70 4.26 6.72
N LEU A 49 -5.34 4.28 5.44
CA LEU A 49 -4.09 4.88 5.00
C LEU A 49 -4.23 6.36 4.61
N LEU A 50 -5.14 6.66 3.68
CA LEU A 50 -5.22 8.00 3.10
C LEU A 50 -5.50 9.10 4.10
N PRO A 51 -6.39 8.93 5.11
CA PRO A 51 -6.62 9.98 6.10
C PRO A 51 -5.38 10.33 6.92
N GLN A 52 -4.54 9.34 7.22
CA GLN A 52 -3.32 9.56 7.98
C GLN A 52 -2.17 10.05 7.11
N LEU A 53 -2.17 9.68 5.84
CA LEU A 53 -1.16 10.12 4.88
C LEU A 53 -1.30 11.61 4.54
N GLY A 54 -2.53 12.12 4.47
CA GLY A 54 -2.81 13.51 4.15
C GLY A 54 -2.39 13.86 2.72
N ASN A 55 -1.84 15.07 2.56
CA ASN A 55 -1.44 15.59 1.26
C ASN A 55 0.04 15.35 0.92
N ARG A 56 0.67 14.38 1.56
CA ARG A 56 2.08 14.08 1.28
C ARG A 56 2.25 13.60 -0.16
N PRO A 57 3.20 14.19 -0.93
CA PRO A 57 3.42 13.77 -2.31
C PRO A 57 4.16 12.42 -2.35
N ILE A 58 3.47 11.38 -2.80
CA ILE A 58 4.04 10.05 -2.94
C ILE A 58 4.43 9.86 -4.41
N GLU A 59 5.71 9.68 -4.66
CA GLU A 59 6.28 9.52 -5.99
C GLU A 59 6.63 8.06 -6.30
N GLN A 60 6.89 7.29 -5.26
CA GLN A 60 7.22 5.87 -5.37
C GLN A 60 6.51 5.07 -4.29
N ILE A 61 6.04 3.88 -4.66
CA ILE A 61 5.46 2.93 -3.72
C ILE A 61 6.14 1.58 -3.91
N ARG A 62 6.54 0.99 -2.79
CA ARG A 62 7.07 -0.38 -2.74
C ARG A 62 6.24 -1.15 -1.74
N PHE A 63 5.47 -2.12 -2.23
CA PHE A 63 4.55 -2.91 -1.41
C PHE A 63 4.98 -4.37 -1.44
N TYR A 64 5.24 -4.94 -0.27
CA TYR A 64 5.57 -6.34 -0.10
C TYR A 64 4.55 -6.96 0.83
N GLY A 65 3.87 -8.02 0.37
CA GLY A 65 2.77 -8.53 1.15
C GLY A 65 2.50 -10.01 0.99
N ALA A 66 1.83 -10.54 2.01
CA ALA A 66 1.29 -11.89 1.97
C ALA A 66 0.28 -12.01 0.81
N GLY A 67 0.32 -13.15 0.11
CA GLY A 67 -0.56 -13.38 -1.03
C GLY A 67 -0.11 -12.74 -2.34
N CYS A 68 0.98 -11.97 -2.35
CA CYS A 68 1.52 -11.35 -3.57
C CYS A 68 2.57 -12.23 -4.25
N ALA A 69 2.24 -13.50 -4.45
CA ALA A 69 3.16 -14.48 -5.07
C ALA A 69 2.88 -14.71 -6.55
N PHE A 70 1.70 -14.33 -7.04
CA PHE A 70 1.28 -14.58 -8.42
C PHE A 70 0.94 -13.26 -9.12
N PRO A 71 1.16 -13.17 -10.44
CA PRO A 71 0.94 -11.92 -11.20
C PRO A 71 -0.48 -11.37 -11.08
N ASP A 72 -1.50 -12.21 -11.05
CA ASP A 72 -2.90 -11.78 -10.91
C ASP A 72 -3.18 -11.17 -9.53
N LYS A 73 -2.54 -11.69 -8.48
CA LYS A 73 -2.68 -11.17 -7.11
C LYS A 73 -1.89 -9.87 -6.93
N ILE A 74 -0.71 -9.80 -7.53
CA ILE A 74 0.07 -8.56 -7.57
C ILE A 74 -0.72 -7.46 -8.27
N ALA A 75 -1.40 -7.77 -9.37
CA ALA A 75 -2.20 -6.81 -10.12
C ALA A 75 -3.35 -6.23 -9.30
N VAL A 76 -3.99 -7.02 -8.42
CA VAL A 76 -5.05 -6.52 -7.54
C VAL A 76 -4.54 -5.38 -6.66
N ILE A 77 -3.40 -5.58 -6.00
CA ILE A 77 -2.81 -4.55 -5.14
C ILE A 77 -2.34 -3.36 -5.96
N ARG A 78 -1.65 -3.61 -7.07
CA ARG A 78 -1.15 -2.53 -7.93
C ARG A 78 -2.27 -1.64 -8.45
N ASP A 79 -3.37 -2.22 -8.90
CA ASP A 79 -4.50 -1.47 -9.46
C ASP A 79 -5.19 -0.62 -8.39
N VAL A 80 -5.35 -1.14 -7.18
CA VAL A 80 -5.90 -0.38 -6.05
C VAL A 80 -5.02 0.83 -5.74
N LEU A 81 -3.72 0.63 -5.65
CA LEU A 81 -2.78 1.71 -5.35
C LEU A 81 -2.67 2.70 -6.50
N ALA A 82 -2.63 2.23 -7.75
CA ALA A 82 -2.54 3.10 -8.93
C ALA A 82 -3.72 4.03 -9.07
N ALA A 83 -4.92 3.59 -8.70
CA ALA A 83 -6.12 4.43 -8.75
C ALA A 83 -6.06 5.59 -7.74
N ARG A 84 -5.27 5.46 -6.67
CA ARG A 84 -5.16 6.46 -5.62
C ARG A 84 -3.89 7.30 -5.71
N PHE A 85 -2.84 6.74 -6.29
CA PHE A 85 -1.54 7.40 -6.43
C PHE A 85 -1.14 7.44 -7.91
N THR A 86 -1.88 8.24 -8.68
CA THR A 86 -1.81 8.23 -10.15
C THR A 86 -0.46 8.65 -10.72
N ALA A 87 0.33 9.42 -9.96
CA ALA A 87 1.64 9.88 -10.39
C ALA A 87 2.80 9.04 -9.82
N ALA A 88 2.50 8.01 -9.03
CA ALA A 88 3.52 7.22 -8.36
C ALA A 88 4.01 6.07 -9.24
N ASP A 89 5.29 5.74 -9.09
CA ASP A 89 5.88 4.51 -9.60
C ASP A 89 5.65 3.41 -8.57
N ILE A 90 4.90 2.38 -8.94
CA ILE A 90 4.41 1.36 -8.01
C ILE A 90 5.04 0.02 -8.33
N GLU A 91 5.64 -0.57 -7.30
CA GLU A 91 6.20 -1.92 -7.34
C GLU A 91 5.58 -2.75 -6.23
N VAL A 92 5.05 -3.92 -6.60
CA VAL A 92 4.39 -4.87 -5.68
C VAL A 92 5.07 -6.22 -5.82
N GLY A 93 5.42 -6.78 -4.67
CA GLY A 93 6.10 -8.08 -4.71
C GLY A 93 5.99 -8.91 -3.46
#